data_15bc44aa88f3ed9ac83794d5994b5b46
#
_entry.id   15bc44aa88f3ed9ac83794d5994b5b46
#
_cell.length_a   1.000
_cell.length_b   1.000
_cell.length_c   1.000
_cell.angle_alpha   90.00
_cell.angle_beta   90.00
_cell.angle_gamma   90.00
#
_symmetry.space_group_name_H-M   'P 1'
#
loop_
_entity.id
_entity.type
_entity.pdbx_description
1 polymer ?
#
loop_
_entity_poly.entity_id
_entity_poly.type
_entity_poly.pdbx_seq_one_letter_code
_entity_poly.pdbx_strand_id
1 'polypeptide(L)'
;TACKTGTTDSPADSPAASVPDADTPVPFLTEDEFPRLDGSTACIPLMAQMKADATGMDLLEAQTSITVSTTAYAWENFGLWSRSDSEDYGAQLLIVYEAPEYVKEELAEADAKLEQKAIGRDALVFIVNEENPVQSLTQQQLRDIYAGRITSWKDVGGADSPIVAFQRGVDSGSQTLFKKLLIDKGDGQLMAAPTELAPADMGGLVDSIAEYNNSANAIGFSVYYYIDQMYSKPGLRLLAVDGVTPGNDTIADESYPLCNEFYAVVHADAAPDSPQRKVYDWLDTDEGRRCIEKAGYVAVD
;
A
#
# COMPACT_ATOMS: atom_id res chain seq x y z
N THR A 1 -41.82 45.75 58.19
CA THR A 1 -42.33 44.70 57.30
C THR A 1 -41.16 44.19 56.47
N ALA A 2 -40.62 43.03 56.87
CA ALA A 2 -39.46 42.39 56.25
C ALA A 2 -39.93 41.45 55.14
N CYS A 3 -39.31 41.55 53.96
CA CYS A 3 -39.47 40.59 52.86
C CYS A 3 -38.25 39.69 52.87
N LYS A 4 -38.44 38.38 53.06
CA LYS A 4 -37.45 37.34 52.95
C LYS A 4 -37.38 36.91 51.47
N THR A 5 -36.19 37.04 50.85
CA THR A 5 -35.88 36.41 49.59
C THR A 5 -35.30 35.02 49.83
N GLY A 6 -36.00 34.00 49.38
CA GLY A 6 -35.48 32.63 49.38
C GLY A 6 -34.60 32.39 48.16
N THR A 7 -33.40 31.91 48.39
CA THR A 7 -32.48 31.36 47.39
C THR A 7 -32.83 29.89 47.19
N THR A 8 -33.23 29.53 45.99
CA THR A 8 -33.33 28.13 45.55
C THR A 8 -32.01 27.69 44.97
N ASP A 9 -31.33 26.79 45.70
CA ASP A 9 -30.20 26.03 45.17
C ASP A 9 -30.69 25.08 44.08
N SER A 10 -30.21 25.24 42.87
CA SER A 10 -30.30 24.23 41.84
C SER A 10 -29.16 23.23 42.00
N PRO A 11 -29.39 21.93 41.86
CA PRO A 11 -28.32 20.96 41.90
C PRO A 11 -27.44 21.09 40.62
N ALA A 12 -26.13 21.11 40.82
CA ALA A 12 -25.14 21.11 39.78
C ALA A 12 -25.34 19.87 38.89
N ASP A 13 -25.50 20.11 37.57
CA ASP A 13 -25.44 19.08 36.54
C ASP A 13 -24.03 18.48 36.56
N SER A 14 -23.93 17.22 36.93
CA SER A 14 -22.75 16.40 36.70
C SER A 14 -22.62 16.19 35.19
N PRO A 15 -21.43 16.37 34.59
CA PRO A 15 -21.24 16.04 33.20
C PRO A 15 -21.53 14.55 32.98
N ALA A 16 -22.52 14.24 32.15
CA ALA A 16 -22.76 12.91 31.68
C ALA A 16 -21.48 12.34 31.08
N ALA A 17 -21.03 11.20 31.60
CA ALA A 17 -19.93 10.47 30.98
C ALA A 17 -20.32 10.18 29.51
N SER A 18 -19.56 10.72 28.57
CA SER A 18 -19.73 10.41 27.16
C SER A 18 -19.56 8.91 26.99
N VAL A 19 -20.59 8.25 26.49
CA VAL A 19 -20.50 6.86 26.03
C VAL A 19 -19.40 6.85 24.96
N PRO A 20 -18.38 5.98 25.06
CA PRO A 20 -17.38 5.88 24.01
C PRO A 20 -18.09 5.59 22.69
N ASP A 21 -17.70 6.32 21.64
CA ASP A 21 -18.18 6.06 20.29
C ASP A 21 -17.82 4.62 19.95
N ALA A 22 -18.77 3.85 19.42
CA ALA A 22 -18.57 2.43 19.10
C ALA A 22 -17.41 2.22 18.07
N ASP A 23 -17.01 3.30 17.40
CA ASP A 23 -15.91 3.31 16.42
C ASP A 23 -14.55 3.73 17.01
N THR A 24 -14.47 4.01 18.33
CA THR A 24 -13.18 4.35 18.96
C THR A 24 -12.44 3.05 19.30
N PRO A 25 -11.24 2.82 18.69
CA PRO A 25 -10.44 1.64 18.99
C PRO A 25 -10.08 1.56 20.47
N VAL A 26 -10.08 0.35 21.02
CA VAL A 26 -9.64 0.11 22.40
C VAL A 26 -8.18 -0.36 22.33
N PRO A 27 -7.21 0.44 22.83
CA PRO A 27 -5.81 0.04 22.85
C PRO A 27 -5.60 -1.25 23.63
N PHE A 28 -4.74 -2.14 23.12
CA PHE A 28 -4.44 -3.44 23.73
C PHE A 28 -2.94 -3.69 23.92
N LEU A 29 -2.08 -2.74 23.50
CA LEU A 29 -0.64 -2.69 23.73
C LEU A 29 -0.25 -1.29 24.23
N THR A 30 0.88 -1.20 24.91
CA THR A 30 1.57 0.07 25.13
C THR A 30 2.43 0.43 23.90
N GLU A 31 2.88 1.67 23.82
CA GLU A 31 3.76 2.12 22.73
C GLU A 31 5.08 1.34 22.66
N ASP A 32 5.65 1.03 23.84
CA ASP A 32 6.91 0.27 23.97
C ASP A 32 6.73 -1.21 23.61
N GLU A 33 5.51 -1.76 23.77
CA GLU A 33 5.20 -3.14 23.41
C GLU A 33 4.88 -3.29 21.92
N PHE A 34 4.55 -2.19 21.22
CA PHE A 34 4.17 -2.29 19.81
C PHE A 34 5.31 -2.87 18.96
N PRO A 35 5.06 -3.91 18.14
CA PRO A 35 6.12 -4.58 17.40
C PRO A 35 6.80 -3.64 16.40
N ARG A 36 8.09 -3.85 16.16
CA ARG A 36 8.79 -3.16 15.07
C ARG A 36 8.27 -3.66 13.73
N LEU A 37 7.78 -2.73 12.93
CA LEU A 37 7.25 -3.01 11.60
C LEU A 37 8.28 -2.72 10.52
N ASP A 38 8.20 -3.45 9.41
CA ASP A 38 8.82 -3.14 8.13
C ASP A 38 7.86 -3.51 6.99
N GLY A 39 8.16 -3.13 5.77
CA GLY A 39 7.32 -3.49 4.63
C GLY A 39 7.43 -2.56 3.43
N SER A 40 6.35 -2.48 2.69
CA SER A 40 6.26 -1.67 1.48
C SER A 40 5.95 -0.21 1.79
N THR A 41 6.57 0.70 1.05
CA THR A 41 6.34 2.17 1.20
C THR A 41 4.85 2.52 1.15
N ALA A 42 4.10 1.89 0.25
CA ALA A 42 2.66 2.14 0.13
C ALA A 42 1.84 1.59 1.32
N CYS A 43 2.43 0.88 2.28
CA CYS A 43 1.76 0.41 3.49
C CYS A 43 2.05 1.28 4.73
N ILE A 44 2.87 2.33 4.61
CA ILE A 44 3.22 3.22 5.74
C ILE A 44 1.98 3.79 6.44
N PRO A 45 0.97 4.34 5.75
CA PRO A 45 -0.21 4.89 6.41
C PRO A 45 -1.01 3.83 7.19
N LEU A 46 -1.10 2.60 6.67
CA LEU A 46 -1.73 1.51 7.40
C LEU A 46 -0.94 1.14 8.66
N MET A 47 0.39 1.01 8.56
CA MET A 47 1.24 0.72 9.73
C MET A 47 1.08 1.79 10.82
N ALA A 48 0.99 3.06 10.43
CA ALA A 48 0.75 4.17 11.35
C ALA A 48 -0.63 4.06 12.01
N GLN A 49 -1.68 3.75 11.23
CA GLN A 49 -3.03 3.55 11.76
C GLN A 49 -3.09 2.35 12.72
N MET A 50 -2.43 1.24 12.37
CA MET A 50 -2.32 0.06 13.25
C MET A 50 -1.68 0.41 14.58
N LYS A 51 -0.58 1.18 14.55
CA LYS A 51 0.09 1.62 15.77
C LYS A 51 -0.80 2.54 16.60
N ALA A 52 -1.45 3.52 15.98
CA ALA A 52 -2.36 4.43 16.65
C ALA A 52 -3.55 3.68 17.29
N ASP A 53 -4.20 2.78 16.56
CA ASP A 53 -5.36 2.04 17.06
C ASP A 53 -4.97 1.01 18.15
N ALA A 54 -3.83 0.34 18.02
CA ALA A 54 -3.36 -0.66 18.99
C ALA A 54 -2.84 -0.05 20.30
N THR A 55 -2.29 1.17 20.27
CA THR A 55 -1.61 1.78 21.43
C THR A 55 -2.32 3.01 22.00
N GLY A 56 -3.24 3.61 21.23
CA GLY A 56 -3.85 4.90 21.58
C GLY A 56 -2.95 6.10 21.28
N MET A 57 -1.81 5.91 20.62
CA MET A 57 -0.92 6.98 20.16
C MET A 57 -1.64 7.92 19.17
N ASP A 58 -1.27 9.19 19.15
CA ASP A 58 -1.72 10.10 18.09
C ASP A 58 -1.27 9.62 16.70
N LEU A 59 -2.17 9.70 15.70
CA LEU A 59 -1.90 9.17 14.36
C LEU A 59 -0.70 9.86 13.68
N LEU A 60 -0.55 11.17 13.85
CA LEU A 60 0.56 11.92 13.27
C LEU A 60 1.89 11.52 13.91
N GLU A 61 1.89 11.29 15.21
CA GLU A 61 3.05 10.79 15.96
C GLU A 61 3.38 9.35 15.52
N ALA A 62 2.38 8.48 15.43
CA ALA A 62 2.55 7.14 14.90
C ALA A 62 3.16 7.16 13.49
N GLN A 63 2.65 8.02 12.60
CA GLN A 63 3.13 8.15 11.23
C GLN A 63 4.60 8.57 11.15
N THR A 64 5.05 9.48 11.99
CA THR A 64 6.46 9.93 12.03
C THR A 64 7.41 8.85 12.57
N SER A 65 6.89 7.86 13.28
CA SER A 65 7.66 6.75 13.87
C SER A 65 7.83 5.55 12.94
N ILE A 66 7.11 5.49 11.82
CA ILE A 66 7.19 4.37 10.87
C ILE A 66 8.23 4.65 9.78
N THR A 67 9.16 3.71 9.64
CA THR A 67 10.14 3.67 8.54
C THR A 67 10.14 2.29 7.94
N VAL A 68 10.41 2.18 6.63
CA VAL A 68 10.41 0.90 5.92
C VAL A 68 11.65 0.75 5.04
N SER A 69 12.06 -0.50 4.84
CA SER A 69 13.18 -0.88 3.95
C SER A 69 12.79 -0.97 2.48
N THR A 70 11.51 -0.89 2.13
CA THR A 70 10.88 -1.23 0.85
C THR A 70 10.64 -2.72 0.65
N THR A 71 9.89 -3.08 -0.42
CA THR A 71 9.31 -4.43 -0.52
C THR A 71 10.33 -5.56 -0.49
N ALA A 72 11.30 -5.56 -1.40
CA ALA A 72 12.27 -6.66 -1.50
C ALA A 72 13.14 -6.76 -0.23
N TYR A 73 13.71 -5.64 0.19
CA TYR A 73 14.56 -5.60 1.38
C TYR A 73 13.82 -5.94 2.67
N ALA A 74 12.55 -5.56 2.79
CA ALA A 74 11.75 -5.97 3.95
C ALA A 74 11.62 -7.49 4.05
N TRP A 75 11.34 -8.17 2.93
CA TRP A 75 11.28 -9.63 2.88
C TRP A 75 12.63 -10.30 3.16
N GLU A 76 13.72 -9.81 2.53
CA GLU A 76 15.06 -10.33 2.74
C GLU A 76 15.51 -10.16 4.19
N ASN A 77 15.41 -8.94 4.72
CA ASN A 77 15.79 -8.66 6.10
C ASN A 77 15.01 -9.50 7.10
N PHE A 78 13.71 -9.64 6.88
CA PHE A 78 12.83 -10.38 7.78
C PHE A 78 13.03 -11.88 7.69
N GLY A 79 13.08 -12.44 6.49
CA GLY A 79 13.11 -13.89 6.30
C GLY A 79 14.51 -14.51 6.38
N LEU A 80 15.56 -13.75 6.02
CA LEU A 80 16.93 -14.27 5.96
C LEU A 80 17.79 -13.85 7.17
N TRP A 81 17.55 -12.65 7.73
CA TRP A 81 18.44 -12.03 8.72
C TRP A 81 17.81 -11.84 10.10
N SER A 82 16.48 -11.80 10.19
CA SER A 82 15.77 -11.67 11.46
C SER A 82 15.33 -13.03 12.02
N ARG A 83 15.16 -13.07 13.34
CA ARG A 83 14.50 -14.18 14.05
C ARG A 83 13.41 -13.60 14.94
N SER A 84 12.38 -14.39 15.21
CA SER A 84 11.25 -13.98 16.06
C SER A 84 11.67 -13.59 17.49
N ASP A 85 12.73 -14.18 17.99
CA ASP A 85 13.29 -14.02 19.34
C ASP A 85 14.50 -13.07 19.41
N SER A 86 14.91 -12.47 18.27
CA SER A 86 16.01 -11.52 18.30
C SER A 86 15.60 -10.23 18.99
N GLU A 87 16.22 -9.91 20.11
CA GLU A 87 16.08 -8.60 20.78
C GLU A 87 16.73 -7.47 19.96
N ASP A 88 17.50 -7.80 18.94
CA ASP A 88 18.30 -6.88 18.15
C ASP A 88 17.63 -6.46 16.84
N TYR A 89 17.23 -5.20 16.77
CA TYR A 89 17.06 -4.31 15.60
C TYR A 89 16.22 -4.77 14.39
N GLY A 90 15.81 -6.03 14.25
CA GLY A 90 14.99 -6.53 13.13
C GLY A 90 13.51 -6.21 13.30
N ALA A 91 12.78 -6.18 12.18
CA ALA A 91 11.32 -6.17 12.19
C ALA A 91 10.76 -7.44 12.85
N GLN A 92 9.60 -7.33 13.46
CA GLN A 92 8.88 -8.43 14.11
C GLN A 92 7.58 -8.78 13.39
N LEU A 93 7.11 -7.87 12.53
CA LEU A 93 5.91 -8.03 11.72
C LEU A 93 6.12 -7.24 10.42
N LEU A 94 5.81 -7.84 9.28
CA LEU A 94 5.75 -7.13 7.99
C LEU A 94 4.33 -6.76 7.62
N ILE A 95 4.19 -5.59 6.98
CA ILE A 95 3.00 -5.20 6.21
C ILE A 95 3.50 -4.87 4.80
N VAL A 96 3.25 -5.77 3.85
CA VAL A 96 4.07 -5.83 2.64
C VAL A 96 3.30 -6.34 1.43
N TYR A 97 3.65 -5.86 0.24
CA TYR A 97 3.26 -6.47 -1.03
C TYR A 97 4.08 -7.75 -1.28
N GLU A 98 3.71 -8.48 -2.31
CA GLU A 98 4.35 -9.73 -2.67
C GLU A 98 5.87 -9.58 -2.90
N ALA A 99 6.63 -10.58 -2.44
CA ALA A 99 8.07 -10.66 -2.69
C ALA A 99 8.37 -10.84 -4.19
N PRO A 100 9.46 -10.23 -4.70
CA PRO A 100 10.00 -10.59 -6.01
C PRO A 100 10.34 -12.08 -6.09
N GLU A 101 10.34 -12.65 -7.29
CA GLU A 101 10.56 -14.09 -7.46
C GLU A 101 11.92 -14.56 -6.93
N TYR A 102 12.98 -13.78 -7.19
CA TYR A 102 14.32 -14.11 -6.67
C TYR A 102 14.36 -14.13 -5.13
N VAL A 103 13.61 -13.25 -4.45
CA VAL A 103 13.52 -13.26 -2.99
C VAL A 103 12.76 -14.48 -2.49
N LYS A 104 11.68 -14.90 -3.19
CA LYS A 104 10.97 -16.14 -2.85
C LYS A 104 11.87 -17.37 -2.96
N GLU A 105 12.71 -17.42 -3.99
CA GLU A 105 13.70 -18.48 -4.19
C GLU A 105 14.70 -18.51 -3.03
N GLU A 106 15.26 -17.36 -2.64
CA GLU A 106 16.19 -17.23 -1.52
C GLU A 106 15.56 -17.62 -0.17
N LEU A 107 14.32 -17.18 0.08
CA LEU A 107 13.57 -17.57 1.28
C LEU A 107 13.31 -19.09 1.34
N ALA A 108 13.00 -19.69 0.19
CA ALA A 108 12.78 -21.13 0.08
C ALA A 108 14.10 -21.91 0.29
N GLU A 109 15.22 -21.46 -0.28
CA GLU A 109 16.55 -22.05 -0.09
C GLU A 109 17.01 -21.98 1.38
N ALA A 110 16.69 -20.87 2.05
CA ALA A 110 16.98 -20.68 3.47
C ALA A 110 16.03 -21.43 4.40
N ASP A 111 15.00 -22.11 3.88
CA ASP A 111 13.93 -22.76 4.65
C ASP A 111 13.27 -21.79 5.66
N ALA A 112 13.07 -20.54 5.25
CA ALA A 112 12.49 -19.49 6.09
C ALA A 112 11.08 -19.88 6.57
N LYS A 113 10.89 -19.93 7.87
CA LYS A 113 9.62 -20.33 8.49
C LYS A 113 8.77 -19.08 8.76
N LEU A 114 8.04 -18.67 7.77
CA LEU A 114 7.17 -17.50 7.80
C LEU A 114 5.70 -17.92 7.69
N GLU A 115 4.85 -17.19 8.37
CA GLU A 115 3.40 -17.28 8.28
C GLU A 115 2.89 -15.95 7.71
N GLN A 116 2.19 -16.01 6.58
CA GLN A 116 1.61 -14.83 5.94
C GLN A 116 0.12 -15.01 5.71
N LYS A 117 -0.61 -13.89 5.74
CA LYS A 117 -2.00 -13.82 5.36
C LYS A 117 -2.28 -12.54 4.59
N ALA A 118 -3.22 -12.60 3.65
CA ALA A 118 -3.77 -11.41 3.03
C ALA A 118 -4.57 -10.60 4.05
N ILE A 119 -4.36 -9.30 4.09
CA ILE A 119 -5.08 -8.39 4.99
C ILE A 119 -5.81 -7.28 4.23
N GLY A 120 -5.42 -7.03 3.00
CA GLY A 120 -6.06 -6.03 2.17
C GLY A 120 -5.77 -6.24 0.70
N ARG A 121 -6.50 -5.48 -0.12
CA ARG A 121 -6.39 -5.50 -1.57
C ARG A 121 -6.05 -4.11 -2.10
N ASP A 122 -5.19 -4.08 -3.09
CA ASP A 122 -4.82 -2.91 -3.87
C ASP A 122 -4.78 -3.30 -5.36
N ALA A 123 -4.33 -2.42 -6.22
CA ALA A 123 -4.26 -2.69 -7.64
C ALA A 123 -3.02 -2.08 -8.28
N LEU A 124 -2.50 -2.77 -9.30
CA LEU A 124 -1.55 -2.17 -10.24
C LEU A 124 -2.31 -1.20 -11.15
N VAL A 125 -1.89 0.05 -11.18
CA VAL A 125 -2.52 1.09 -12.00
C VAL A 125 -1.50 1.73 -12.94
N PHE A 126 -2.01 2.23 -14.07
CA PHE A 126 -1.22 2.94 -15.06
C PHE A 126 -1.51 4.43 -15.03
N ILE A 127 -0.46 5.21 -15.15
CA ILE A 127 -0.46 6.66 -14.98
C ILE A 127 -0.01 7.31 -16.29
N VAL A 128 -0.74 8.30 -16.73
CA VAL A 128 -0.37 9.17 -17.84
C VAL A 128 -0.56 10.63 -17.43
N ASN A 129 0.06 11.55 -18.18
CA ASN A 129 -0.27 12.97 -18.08
C ASN A 129 -1.70 13.23 -18.58
N GLU A 130 -2.41 14.18 -17.96
CA GLU A 130 -3.80 14.51 -18.32
C GLU A 130 -3.94 15.04 -19.76
N GLU A 131 -2.87 15.58 -20.35
CA GLU A 131 -2.83 16.01 -21.76
C GLU A 131 -2.86 14.82 -22.74
N ASN A 132 -2.58 13.60 -22.29
CA ASN A 132 -2.68 12.40 -23.12
C ASN A 132 -4.16 12.08 -23.38
N PRO A 133 -4.62 12.01 -24.64
CA PRO A 133 -6.04 11.80 -24.96
C PRO A 133 -6.53 10.36 -24.71
N VAL A 134 -5.63 9.38 -24.55
CA VAL A 134 -5.99 7.96 -24.36
C VAL A 134 -6.58 7.77 -22.96
N GLN A 135 -7.81 7.27 -22.88
CA GLN A 135 -8.54 7.10 -21.63
C GLN A 135 -8.45 5.67 -21.08
N SER A 136 -8.28 4.69 -21.96
CA SER A 136 -8.27 3.28 -21.61
C SER A 136 -7.32 2.51 -22.52
N LEU A 137 -6.65 1.50 -21.95
CA LEU A 137 -5.87 0.52 -22.70
C LEU A 137 -6.31 -0.89 -22.30
N THR A 138 -6.26 -1.82 -23.24
CA THR A 138 -6.42 -3.23 -22.90
C THR A 138 -5.14 -3.78 -22.28
N GLN A 139 -5.25 -4.84 -21.49
CA GLN A 139 -4.08 -5.54 -20.95
C GLN A 139 -3.13 -5.98 -22.07
N GLN A 140 -3.66 -6.37 -23.24
CA GLN A 140 -2.82 -6.73 -24.38
C GLN A 140 -2.06 -5.53 -24.95
N GLN A 141 -2.71 -4.37 -25.09
CA GLN A 141 -2.03 -3.14 -25.53
C GLN A 141 -0.93 -2.73 -24.55
N LEU A 142 -1.19 -2.84 -23.24
CA LEU A 142 -0.17 -2.59 -22.21
C LEU A 142 1.03 -3.54 -22.35
N ARG A 143 0.79 -4.85 -22.52
CA ARG A 143 1.87 -5.81 -22.79
C ARG A 143 2.65 -5.45 -24.06
N ASP A 144 1.96 -5.07 -25.13
CA ASP A 144 2.60 -4.72 -26.40
C ASP A 144 3.42 -3.42 -26.32
N ILE A 145 2.97 -2.44 -25.54
CA ILE A 145 3.74 -1.22 -25.23
C ILE A 145 5.03 -1.58 -24.51
N TYR A 146 4.95 -2.32 -23.42
CA TYR A 146 6.11 -2.65 -22.59
C TYR A 146 7.03 -3.73 -23.22
N ALA A 147 6.55 -4.45 -24.22
CA ALA A 147 7.39 -5.31 -25.06
C ALA A 147 8.01 -4.57 -26.26
N GLY A 148 7.69 -3.28 -26.45
CA GLY A 148 8.19 -2.48 -27.57
C GLY A 148 7.52 -2.80 -28.92
N ARG A 149 6.40 -3.51 -28.93
CA ARG A 149 5.62 -3.81 -30.16
C ARG A 149 4.73 -2.64 -30.58
N ILE A 150 4.18 -1.91 -29.61
CA ILE A 150 3.46 -0.64 -29.81
C ILE A 150 4.38 0.46 -29.29
N THR A 151 4.77 1.37 -30.18
CA THR A 151 5.74 2.44 -29.89
C THR A 151 5.18 3.85 -30.12
N SER A 152 3.98 3.96 -30.68
CA SER A 152 3.29 5.21 -30.92
C SER A 152 1.91 5.23 -30.27
N TRP A 153 1.57 6.36 -29.64
CA TRP A 153 0.23 6.58 -29.09
C TRP A 153 -0.87 6.52 -30.15
N LYS A 154 -0.54 6.81 -31.40
CA LYS A 154 -1.47 6.69 -32.54
C LYS A 154 -2.03 5.27 -32.69
N ASP A 155 -1.23 4.24 -32.41
CA ASP A 155 -1.63 2.85 -32.57
C ASP A 155 -2.68 2.41 -31.53
N VAL A 156 -2.87 3.23 -30.50
CA VAL A 156 -3.86 3.03 -29.43
C VAL A 156 -4.87 4.17 -29.31
N GLY A 157 -5.03 4.96 -30.38
CA GLY A 157 -6.04 6.02 -30.50
C GLY A 157 -5.61 7.38 -29.92
N GLY A 158 -4.34 7.57 -29.64
CA GLY A 158 -3.76 8.82 -29.18
C GLY A 158 -3.16 9.67 -30.30
N ALA A 159 -2.28 10.60 -29.93
CA ALA A 159 -1.55 11.47 -30.85
C ALA A 159 -0.49 10.69 -31.66
N ASP A 160 -0.09 11.26 -32.80
CA ASP A 160 1.03 10.71 -33.59
C ASP A 160 2.38 11.09 -32.92
N SER A 161 2.68 10.44 -31.83
CA SER A 161 3.84 10.70 -30.99
C SER A 161 4.36 9.39 -30.33
N PRO A 162 5.67 9.30 -30.02
CA PRO A 162 6.23 8.10 -29.42
C PRO A 162 5.70 7.88 -28.01
N ILE A 163 5.63 6.60 -27.60
CA ILE A 163 5.34 6.23 -26.21
C ILE A 163 6.65 6.17 -25.43
N VAL A 164 6.70 6.85 -24.29
CA VAL A 164 7.82 6.81 -23.34
C VAL A 164 7.38 6.00 -22.13
N ALA A 165 7.75 4.71 -22.08
CA ALA A 165 7.32 3.77 -21.07
C ALA A 165 8.32 3.67 -19.92
N PHE A 166 7.92 4.17 -18.74
CA PHE A 166 8.70 4.09 -17.52
C PHE A 166 8.51 2.72 -16.85
N GLN A 167 9.59 2.21 -16.26
CA GLN A 167 9.58 1.01 -15.43
C GLN A 167 10.19 1.30 -14.07
N ARG A 168 10.25 0.30 -13.21
CA ARG A 168 10.90 0.36 -11.90
C ARG A 168 12.00 -0.70 -11.82
N GLY A 169 12.90 -0.55 -10.86
CA GLY A 169 13.91 -1.56 -10.55
C GLY A 169 13.29 -2.89 -10.08
N VAL A 170 14.06 -3.96 -10.18
CA VAL A 170 13.63 -5.33 -9.83
C VAL A 170 13.21 -5.48 -8.35
N ASP A 171 13.75 -4.63 -7.47
CA ASP A 171 13.47 -4.65 -6.02
C ASP A 171 12.17 -3.92 -5.66
N SER A 172 11.53 -3.29 -6.64
CA SER A 172 10.31 -2.53 -6.44
C SER A 172 9.09 -3.45 -6.38
N GLY A 173 8.25 -3.29 -5.35
CA GLY A 173 6.97 -3.99 -5.24
C GLY A 173 6.03 -3.73 -6.43
N SER A 174 5.99 -2.50 -6.97
CA SER A 174 5.19 -2.22 -8.16
C SER A 174 5.73 -2.91 -9.41
N GLN A 175 7.05 -3.09 -9.55
CA GLN A 175 7.65 -3.87 -10.64
C GLN A 175 7.32 -5.36 -10.52
N THR A 176 7.34 -5.89 -9.29
CA THR A 176 6.92 -7.27 -9.00
C THR A 176 5.48 -7.51 -9.43
N LEU A 177 4.56 -6.61 -9.02
CA LEU A 177 3.15 -6.70 -9.40
C LEU A 177 2.96 -6.53 -10.91
N PHE A 178 3.66 -5.60 -11.53
CA PHE A 178 3.61 -5.39 -12.97
C PHE A 178 3.99 -6.66 -13.75
N LYS A 179 5.07 -7.31 -13.36
CA LYS A 179 5.45 -8.60 -13.96
C LYS A 179 4.39 -9.67 -13.72
N LYS A 180 4.02 -9.91 -12.48
CA LYS A 180 3.06 -10.96 -12.08
C LYS A 180 1.69 -10.80 -12.74
N LEU A 181 1.12 -9.60 -12.67
CA LEU A 181 -0.28 -9.36 -13.05
C LEU A 181 -0.44 -9.12 -14.55
N LEU A 182 0.58 -8.63 -15.23
CA LEU A 182 0.48 -8.25 -16.63
C LEU A 182 1.45 -9.02 -17.53
N ILE A 183 2.74 -8.95 -17.30
CA ILE A 183 3.75 -9.47 -18.26
C ILE A 183 3.75 -11.00 -18.28
N ASP A 184 3.79 -11.64 -17.13
CA ASP A 184 3.84 -13.12 -17.02
C ASP A 184 2.49 -13.79 -17.37
N LYS A 185 1.42 -13.00 -17.47
CA LYS A 185 0.12 -13.44 -18.01
C LYS A 185 0.06 -13.46 -19.54
N GLY A 186 1.08 -12.94 -20.21
CA GLY A 186 1.25 -12.96 -21.65
C GLY A 186 2.42 -13.84 -22.08
N ASP A 187 3.23 -13.34 -23.02
CA ASP A 187 4.42 -14.02 -23.54
C ASP A 187 5.69 -13.76 -22.70
N GLY A 188 5.58 -13.03 -21.61
CA GLY A 188 6.68 -12.70 -20.71
C GLY A 188 7.70 -11.70 -21.29
N GLN A 189 7.45 -11.16 -22.48
CA GLN A 189 8.38 -10.23 -23.12
C GLN A 189 8.28 -8.85 -22.49
N LEU A 190 9.44 -8.32 -22.08
CA LEU A 190 9.59 -6.99 -21.51
C LEU A 190 10.85 -6.37 -22.10
N MET A 191 10.72 -5.16 -22.66
CA MET A 191 11.89 -4.43 -23.14
C MET A 191 12.72 -3.90 -21.95
N ALA A 192 14.04 -3.83 -22.13
CA ALA A 192 14.90 -3.15 -21.16
C ALA A 192 14.56 -1.65 -21.14
N ALA A 193 14.27 -1.10 -19.98
CA ALA A 193 14.13 0.34 -19.84
C ALA A 193 15.52 0.99 -19.77
N PRO A 194 15.75 2.12 -20.46
CA PRO A 194 16.89 2.97 -20.20
C PRO A 194 16.92 3.42 -18.72
N THR A 195 18.08 3.67 -18.16
CA THR A 195 18.24 4.04 -16.75
C THR A 195 17.40 5.27 -16.37
N GLU A 196 17.29 6.25 -17.26
CA GLU A 196 16.48 7.46 -17.09
C GLU A 196 14.97 7.19 -17.06
N LEU A 197 14.54 6.04 -17.56
CA LEU A 197 13.13 5.58 -17.54
C LEU A 197 12.86 4.51 -16.47
N ALA A 198 13.80 4.34 -15.54
CA ALA A 198 13.68 3.41 -14.41
C ALA A 198 14.03 4.11 -13.09
N PRO A 199 13.16 5.04 -12.59
CA PRO A 199 13.41 5.75 -11.35
C PRO A 199 13.55 4.80 -10.15
N ALA A 200 14.43 5.18 -9.21
CA ALA A 200 14.77 4.35 -8.06
C ALA A 200 13.58 4.21 -7.06
N ASP A 201 12.75 5.23 -6.94
CA ASP A 201 11.62 5.24 -6.02
C ASP A 201 10.29 5.58 -6.71
N MET A 202 9.17 5.35 -6.02
CA MET A 202 7.84 5.60 -6.54
C MET A 202 7.58 7.08 -6.80
N GLY A 203 8.01 7.96 -5.89
CA GLY A 203 7.86 9.40 -6.03
C GLY A 203 8.57 9.91 -7.28
N GLY A 204 9.80 9.46 -7.52
CA GLY A 204 10.57 9.77 -8.72
C GLY A 204 9.89 9.33 -10.02
N LEU A 205 9.18 8.19 -10.02
CA LEU A 205 8.39 7.77 -11.17
C LEU A 205 7.22 8.74 -11.43
N VAL A 206 6.46 9.06 -10.39
CA VAL A 206 5.31 9.98 -10.48
C VAL A 206 5.77 11.36 -10.93
N ASP A 207 6.87 11.88 -10.37
CA ASP A 207 7.48 13.15 -10.76
C ASP A 207 7.92 13.15 -12.22
N SER A 208 8.56 12.06 -12.66
CA SER A 208 9.02 11.92 -14.03
C SER A 208 7.86 11.99 -15.04
N ILE A 209 6.72 11.38 -14.74
CA ILE A 209 5.54 11.41 -15.60
C ILE A 209 4.89 12.79 -15.56
N ALA A 210 4.86 13.47 -14.40
CA ALA A 210 4.27 14.79 -14.24
C ALA A 210 5.09 15.91 -14.90
N GLU A 211 6.43 15.83 -14.80
CA GLU A 211 7.35 16.94 -15.09
C GLU A 211 8.28 16.67 -16.29
N TYR A 212 8.22 15.48 -16.89
CA TYR A 212 9.07 15.13 -18.04
C TYR A 212 8.80 16.06 -19.23
N ASN A 213 9.84 16.46 -19.97
CA ASN A 213 9.72 17.40 -21.09
C ASN A 213 8.73 16.98 -22.19
N ASN A 214 8.44 15.68 -22.29
CA ASN A 214 7.43 15.10 -23.16
C ASN A 214 6.41 14.33 -22.32
N SER A 215 5.94 14.91 -21.23
CA SER A 215 5.05 14.26 -20.24
C SER A 215 3.77 13.69 -20.86
N ALA A 216 3.19 14.35 -21.88
CA ALA A 216 2.05 13.84 -22.63
C ALA A 216 2.32 12.49 -23.35
N ASN A 217 3.58 12.14 -23.57
CA ASN A 217 4.01 10.89 -24.19
C ASN A 217 4.35 9.79 -23.18
N ALA A 218 4.45 10.14 -21.91
CA ALA A 218 4.85 9.22 -20.85
C ALA A 218 3.71 8.30 -20.41
N ILE A 219 4.07 7.05 -20.09
CA ILE A 219 3.25 6.09 -19.34
C ILE A 219 4.12 5.43 -18.27
N GLY A 220 3.56 5.28 -17.09
CA GLY A 220 4.18 4.51 -16.01
C GLY A 220 3.15 3.76 -15.20
N PHE A 221 3.58 3.08 -14.16
CA PHE A 221 2.70 2.30 -13.29
C PHE A 221 3.12 2.42 -11.83
N SER A 222 2.13 2.22 -10.96
CA SER A 222 2.30 2.17 -9.51
C SER A 222 1.20 1.33 -8.89
N VAL A 223 1.09 1.33 -7.57
CA VAL A 223 -0.08 0.80 -6.86
C VAL A 223 -1.10 1.91 -6.63
N TYR A 224 -2.39 1.57 -6.70
CA TYR A 224 -3.50 2.53 -6.64
C TYR A 224 -3.44 3.39 -5.40
N TYR A 225 -3.29 2.77 -4.22
CA TYR A 225 -3.30 3.49 -2.95
C TYR A 225 -2.21 4.57 -2.89
N TYR A 226 -1.01 4.28 -3.39
CA TYR A 226 0.08 5.25 -3.39
C TYR A 226 -0.25 6.50 -4.20
N ILE A 227 -0.84 6.32 -5.38
CA ILE A 227 -1.19 7.43 -6.27
C ILE A 227 -2.40 8.22 -5.76
N ASP A 228 -3.40 7.51 -5.25
CA ASP A 228 -4.66 8.14 -4.82
C ASP A 228 -4.53 8.84 -3.47
N GLN A 229 -3.87 8.21 -2.49
CA GLN A 229 -3.85 8.65 -1.10
C GLN A 229 -2.52 9.27 -0.63
N MET A 230 -1.38 8.80 -1.15
CA MET A 230 -0.08 9.22 -0.63
C MET A 230 0.62 10.27 -1.50
N TYR A 231 0.54 10.15 -2.81
CA TYR A 231 1.34 10.95 -3.73
C TYR A 231 0.53 11.38 -4.96
N SER A 232 -0.59 12.05 -4.72
CA SER A 232 -1.39 12.64 -5.79
C SER A 232 -0.73 13.91 -6.33
N LYS A 233 -0.56 14.00 -7.65
CA LYS A 233 -0.05 15.20 -8.31
C LYS A 233 -1.05 15.72 -9.33
N PRO A 234 -1.24 17.06 -9.40
CA PRO A 234 -1.97 17.68 -10.51
C PRO A 234 -1.35 17.33 -11.85
N GLY A 235 -2.16 17.22 -12.88
CA GLY A 235 -1.71 16.94 -14.24
C GLY A 235 -1.51 15.44 -14.52
N LEU A 236 -1.80 14.55 -13.58
CA LEU A 236 -1.78 13.10 -13.77
C LEU A 236 -3.18 12.51 -13.80
N ARG A 237 -3.31 11.44 -14.57
CA ARG A 237 -4.55 10.67 -14.69
C ARG A 237 -4.27 9.17 -14.68
N LEU A 238 -5.11 8.42 -13.98
CA LEU A 238 -5.13 6.97 -14.07
C LEU A 238 -5.82 6.52 -15.35
N LEU A 239 -5.24 5.53 -16.03
CA LEU A 239 -5.87 4.89 -17.18
C LEU A 239 -6.86 3.81 -16.72
N ALA A 240 -7.99 3.73 -17.42
CA ALA A 240 -8.81 2.53 -17.35
C ALA A 240 -8.09 1.35 -18.02
N VAL A 241 -8.24 0.16 -17.46
CA VAL A 241 -7.74 -1.09 -18.05
C VAL A 241 -8.92 -1.95 -18.44
N ASP A 242 -8.94 -2.41 -19.69
CA ASP A 242 -10.09 -3.13 -20.29
C ASP A 242 -11.43 -2.40 -20.09
N GLY A 243 -11.38 -1.06 -20.07
CA GLY A 243 -12.56 -0.20 -19.90
C GLY A 243 -12.98 0.05 -18.45
N VAL A 244 -12.30 -0.54 -17.46
CA VAL A 244 -12.61 -0.34 -16.04
C VAL A 244 -11.63 0.66 -15.42
N THR A 245 -12.18 1.72 -14.83
CA THR A 245 -11.37 2.72 -14.08
C THR A 245 -11.04 2.19 -12.69
N PRO A 246 -9.76 2.26 -12.25
CA PRO A 246 -9.40 1.86 -10.89
C PRO A 246 -10.03 2.79 -9.85
N GLY A 247 -10.48 2.23 -8.75
CA GLY A 247 -11.08 2.90 -7.61
C GLY A 247 -11.36 1.91 -6.49
N ASN A 248 -11.59 2.38 -5.26
CA ASN A 248 -11.83 1.50 -4.13
C ASN A 248 -12.96 0.49 -4.41
N ASP A 249 -14.07 0.92 -5.00
CA ASP A 249 -15.21 0.04 -5.31
C ASP A 249 -14.82 -1.05 -6.32
N THR A 250 -14.11 -0.67 -7.41
CA THR A 250 -13.70 -1.62 -8.47
C THR A 250 -12.53 -2.52 -8.05
N ILE A 251 -11.79 -2.14 -7.02
CA ILE A 251 -10.77 -2.97 -6.38
C ILE A 251 -11.43 -3.92 -5.38
N ALA A 252 -12.42 -3.45 -4.61
CA ALA A 252 -13.13 -4.24 -3.63
C ALA A 252 -13.92 -5.38 -4.28
N ASP A 253 -14.65 -5.12 -5.37
CA ASP A 253 -15.43 -6.10 -6.10
C ASP A 253 -14.65 -6.86 -7.20
N GLU A 254 -13.33 -6.56 -7.33
CA GLU A 254 -12.42 -7.17 -8.32
C GLU A 254 -12.83 -6.96 -9.78
N SER A 255 -13.69 -5.99 -10.07
CA SER A 255 -14.05 -5.64 -11.45
C SER A 255 -12.89 -4.96 -12.18
N TYR A 256 -11.97 -4.29 -11.47
CA TYR A 256 -10.71 -3.84 -12.03
C TYR A 256 -9.75 -5.03 -12.21
N PRO A 257 -9.18 -5.27 -13.40
CA PRO A 257 -8.57 -6.56 -13.72
C PRO A 257 -7.18 -6.82 -13.11
N LEU A 258 -6.52 -5.79 -12.56
CA LEU A 258 -5.15 -5.87 -12.05
C LEU A 258 -5.09 -5.70 -10.53
N CYS A 259 -6.05 -6.28 -9.81
CA CYS A 259 -6.07 -6.33 -8.35
C CYS A 259 -5.00 -7.28 -7.80
N ASN A 260 -4.49 -6.96 -6.63
CA ASN A 260 -3.56 -7.80 -5.88
C ASN A 260 -3.74 -7.58 -4.38
N GLU A 261 -3.53 -8.64 -3.62
CA GLU A 261 -3.51 -8.60 -2.17
C GLU A 261 -2.16 -8.07 -1.64
N PHE A 262 -2.19 -7.54 -0.43
CA PHE A 262 -1.00 -7.29 0.38
C PHE A 262 -1.15 -7.98 1.73
N TYR A 263 -0.04 -8.19 2.42
CA TYR A 263 0.06 -9.21 3.45
C TYR A 263 0.58 -8.67 4.78
N ALA A 264 0.11 -9.29 5.86
CA ALA A 264 0.82 -9.33 7.13
C ALA A 264 1.67 -10.60 7.20
N VAL A 265 2.90 -10.51 7.72
CA VAL A 265 3.83 -11.65 7.82
C VAL A 265 4.51 -11.66 9.17
N VAL A 266 4.51 -12.82 9.83
CA VAL A 266 5.23 -13.07 11.08
C VAL A 266 6.11 -14.30 10.94
N HIS A 267 7.10 -14.46 11.82
CA HIS A 267 7.79 -15.72 11.97
C HIS A 267 6.84 -16.79 12.54
N ALA A 268 6.88 -18.00 11.97
CA ALA A 268 5.96 -19.07 12.36
C ALA A 268 6.16 -19.54 13.81
N ASP A 269 7.35 -19.32 14.37
CA ASP A 269 7.71 -19.64 15.76
C ASP A 269 7.46 -18.48 16.75
N ALA A 270 6.90 -17.36 16.28
CA ALA A 270 6.52 -16.26 17.17
C ALA A 270 5.56 -16.74 18.26
N ALA A 271 5.90 -16.46 19.53
CA ALA A 271 5.09 -16.92 20.66
C ALA A 271 3.65 -16.40 20.58
N PRO A 272 2.63 -17.21 20.94
CA PRO A 272 1.22 -16.83 20.80
C PRO A 272 0.82 -15.54 21.55
N ASP A 273 1.51 -15.22 22.64
CA ASP A 273 1.29 -14.05 23.48
C ASP A 273 2.25 -12.88 23.16
N SER A 274 3.14 -13.05 22.18
CA SER A 274 4.03 -11.98 21.75
C SER A 274 3.27 -10.81 21.11
N PRO A 275 3.77 -9.56 21.23
CA PRO A 275 3.12 -8.40 20.66
C PRO A 275 2.86 -8.51 19.14
N GLN A 276 3.84 -9.03 18.38
CA GLN A 276 3.69 -9.22 16.94
C GLN A 276 2.60 -10.22 16.59
N ARG A 277 2.46 -11.30 17.35
CA ARG A 277 1.39 -12.30 17.17
C ARG A 277 0.03 -11.70 17.50
N LYS A 278 -0.08 -10.94 18.57
CA LYS A 278 -1.31 -10.25 18.95
C LYS A 278 -1.77 -9.26 17.85
N VAL A 279 -0.85 -8.46 17.30
CA VAL A 279 -1.19 -7.54 16.20
C VAL A 279 -1.53 -8.30 14.94
N TYR A 280 -0.78 -9.35 14.60
CA TYR A 280 -1.08 -10.21 13.47
C TYR A 280 -2.49 -10.80 13.57
N ASP A 281 -2.85 -11.42 14.70
CA ASP A 281 -4.16 -12.04 14.89
C ASP A 281 -5.29 -11.01 14.97
N TRP A 282 -5.02 -9.83 15.55
CA TRP A 282 -5.98 -8.73 15.60
C TRP A 282 -6.44 -8.25 14.23
N LEU A 283 -5.59 -8.31 13.20
CA LEU A 283 -5.95 -7.91 11.83
C LEU A 283 -7.08 -8.75 11.22
N ASP A 284 -7.39 -9.94 11.75
CA ASP A 284 -8.54 -10.77 11.33
C ASP A 284 -9.84 -10.39 12.04
N THR A 285 -9.77 -9.55 13.06
CA THR A 285 -10.97 -9.10 13.78
C THR A 285 -11.70 -7.99 13.05
N ASP A 286 -12.95 -7.73 13.44
CA ASP A 286 -13.70 -6.60 12.90
C ASP A 286 -13.01 -5.25 13.19
N GLU A 287 -12.31 -5.12 14.31
CA GLU A 287 -11.51 -3.95 14.65
C GLU A 287 -10.31 -3.79 13.72
N GLY A 288 -9.59 -4.88 13.46
CA GLY A 288 -8.46 -4.87 12.52
C GLY A 288 -8.89 -4.52 11.10
N ARG A 289 -10.01 -5.06 10.62
CA ARG A 289 -10.58 -4.70 9.32
C ARG A 289 -10.97 -3.23 9.25
N ARG A 290 -11.65 -2.70 10.29
CA ARG A 290 -11.95 -1.26 10.37
C ARG A 290 -10.70 -0.38 10.38
N CYS A 291 -9.62 -0.83 11.00
CA CYS A 291 -8.33 -0.13 10.96
C CYS A 291 -7.80 -0.02 9.52
N ILE A 292 -7.86 -1.12 8.74
CA ILE A 292 -7.44 -1.15 7.34
C ILE A 292 -8.29 -0.19 6.49
N GLU A 293 -9.61 -0.25 6.65
CA GLU A 293 -10.56 0.63 5.93
C GLU A 293 -10.40 2.10 6.33
N LYS A 294 -10.21 2.39 7.62
CA LYS A 294 -9.95 3.73 8.14
C LYS A 294 -8.66 4.34 7.59
N ALA A 295 -7.66 3.51 7.33
CA ALA A 295 -6.44 3.92 6.65
C ALA A 295 -6.63 4.10 5.13
N GLY A 296 -7.83 3.82 4.58
CA GLY A 296 -8.20 4.05 3.18
C GLY A 296 -7.96 2.85 2.25
N TYR A 297 -7.56 1.70 2.79
CA TYR A 297 -7.36 0.48 1.99
C TYR A 297 -8.64 -0.35 1.91
N VAL A 298 -8.67 -1.27 0.96
CA VAL A 298 -9.72 -2.29 0.86
C VAL A 298 -9.31 -3.48 1.74
N ALA A 299 -10.05 -3.74 2.81
CA ALA A 299 -9.83 -4.93 3.63
C ALA A 299 -10.31 -6.20 2.87
N VAL A 300 -9.71 -7.35 3.19
CA VAL A 300 -10.18 -8.67 2.72
C VAL A 300 -10.83 -9.44 3.87
N ASP A 301 -11.71 -10.39 3.53
CA ASP A 301 -12.42 -11.25 4.49
C ASP A 301 -11.52 -12.36 5.06
#